data_adbd11ba5d30d6d30f5089bb247c08b5
#
_entry.id   adbd11ba5d30d6d30f5089bb247c08b5
#
_cell.length_a   1.000
_cell.length_b   1.000
_cell.length_c   1.000
_cell.angle_alpha   90.00
_cell.angle_beta   90.00
_cell.angle_gamma   90.00
#
_symmetry.space_group_name_H-M   'P 1'
#
loop_
_entity.id
_entity.type
_entity.pdbx_description
1 polymer ?
#
loop_
_entity_poly.entity_id
_entity_poly.type
_entity_poly.pdbx_seq_one_letter_code
_entity_poly.pdbx_strand_id
1 'polypeptide(L)'
;MQVRIRTGDPEEAHEWLRRAYGDHTFRLAGRREAFVFSHEVADCGPVRTGVGRHTMELRGTWQPMDDTLLFVHLLSGRCSARGRTGEVAAVPGDVFGVDPDAPSDVVWDDMIMAQVRIQRAAADRIAAETAGGDGDGTSVAWELGRPTVPARAAHWRGLMRYVNAELATNSAVQSSPLVMSQVQRLIITTALQTFPNSTLGGGPGRPGIASPAAVRRALAYVEEHAGDDIDLADIADAAHVGPRALQRAFRRALDVTPLQHLRSVRLDRAHQQLLAADPADGTTVHAVALRWGFGHPGRFAADYRARFDRSPSDTLRG
;
A
#
# COMPACT_ATOMS: atom_id res chain seq x y z
N MET A 1 -8.70 13.42 24.23
CA MET A 1 -9.78 14.45 24.32
C MET A 1 -10.97 13.99 23.52
N GLN A 2 -12.20 14.11 24.05
CA GLN A 2 -13.43 13.71 23.36
C GLN A 2 -14.10 14.96 22.81
N VAL A 3 -14.46 14.95 21.52
CA VAL A 3 -15.20 16.05 20.87
C VAL A 3 -16.58 15.53 20.48
N ARG A 4 -17.62 16.24 20.87
CA ARG A 4 -19.01 15.91 20.51
C ARG A 4 -19.67 17.11 19.87
N ILE A 5 -20.40 16.85 18.79
CA ILE A 5 -21.35 17.81 18.20
C ILE A 5 -22.68 17.13 17.98
N ARG A 6 -23.76 17.85 18.19
CA ARG A 6 -25.11 17.47 17.75
C ARG A 6 -25.84 18.74 17.36
N THR A 7 -26.29 18.78 16.10
CA THR A 7 -27.01 19.95 15.58
C THR A 7 -28.11 19.52 14.61
N GLY A 8 -29.13 20.36 14.49
CA GLY A 8 -30.15 20.34 13.45
C GLY A 8 -29.88 21.37 12.35
N ASP A 9 -28.81 22.18 12.49
CA ASP A 9 -28.44 23.18 11.51
C ASP A 9 -27.43 22.62 10.49
N PRO A 10 -27.78 22.58 9.20
CA PRO A 10 -26.87 22.11 8.15
C PRO A 10 -25.61 22.97 7.98
N GLU A 11 -25.66 24.27 8.27
CA GLU A 11 -24.51 25.18 8.13
C GLU A 11 -23.50 24.94 9.23
N GLU A 12 -23.96 24.75 10.47
CA GLU A 12 -23.10 24.36 11.60
C GLU A 12 -22.44 22.99 11.37
N ALA A 13 -23.21 22.01 10.86
CA ALA A 13 -22.71 20.72 10.50
C ALA A 13 -21.63 20.80 9.41
N HIS A 14 -21.87 21.63 8.39
CA HIS A 14 -20.90 21.85 7.30
C HIS A 14 -19.60 22.45 7.82
N GLU A 15 -19.69 23.47 8.62
CA GLU A 15 -18.50 24.12 9.17
C GLU A 15 -17.68 23.15 10.04
N TRP A 16 -18.35 22.32 10.82
CA TRP A 16 -17.70 21.27 11.60
C TRP A 16 -17.02 20.22 10.71
N LEU A 17 -17.72 19.73 9.66
CA LEU A 17 -17.17 18.77 8.71
C LEU A 17 -15.95 19.34 8.00
N ARG A 18 -15.99 20.62 7.59
CA ARG A 18 -14.87 21.28 6.92
C ARG A 18 -13.62 21.35 7.81
N ARG A 19 -13.81 21.67 9.08
CA ARG A 19 -12.71 21.69 10.07
C ARG A 19 -12.16 20.28 10.35
N ALA A 20 -13.03 19.26 10.33
CA ALA A 20 -12.68 17.91 10.71
C ALA A 20 -12.11 17.09 9.56
N TYR A 21 -12.56 17.31 8.32
CA TYR A 21 -12.27 16.45 7.16
C TYR A 21 -11.72 17.22 5.95
N GLY A 22 -11.53 18.54 6.05
CA GLY A 22 -11.07 19.37 4.95
C GLY A 22 -12.18 19.91 4.05
N ASP A 23 -11.79 20.58 2.98
CA ASP A 23 -12.72 21.25 2.08
C ASP A 23 -13.61 20.24 1.34
N HIS A 24 -14.87 20.59 1.25
CA HIS A 24 -15.85 19.82 0.51
C HIS A 24 -17.00 20.70 0.06
N THR A 25 -17.66 20.28 -1.00
CA THR A 25 -18.95 20.83 -1.45
C THR A 25 -20.03 19.80 -1.18
N PHE A 26 -21.23 20.27 -0.84
CA PHE A 26 -22.35 19.34 -0.69
C PHE A 26 -23.69 19.98 -1.05
N ARG A 27 -24.65 19.12 -1.34
CA ARG A 27 -26.07 19.45 -1.48
C ARG A 27 -26.87 18.46 -0.64
N LEU A 28 -27.78 18.98 0.18
CA LEU A 28 -28.72 18.18 0.95
C LEU A 28 -30.00 18.01 0.13
N ALA A 29 -30.56 16.81 0.14
CA ALA A 29 -31.88 16.51 -0.41
C ALA A 29 -32.82 16.12 0.73
N GLY A 30 -34.01 16.73 0.77
CA GLY A 30 -35.04 16.46 1.78
C GLY A 30 -35.47 17.70 2.54
N ARG A 31 -36.27 17.49 3.60
CA ARG A 31 -36.80 18.57 4.42
C ARG A 31 -35.79 18.94 5.51
N ARG A 32 -35.45 20.23 5.61
CA ARG A 32 -34.44 20.72 6.58
C ARG A 32 -34.82 20.42 8.02
N GLU A 33 -36.13 20.38 8.35
CA GLU A 33 -36.62 20.09 9.69
C GLU A 33 -36.31 18.65 10.16
N ALA A 34 -36.02 17.73 9.23
CA ALA A 34 -35.62 16.36 9.54
C ALA A 34 -34.12 16.17 9.68
N PHE A 35 -33.34 17.25 9.49
CA PHE A 35 -31.86 17.15 9.56
C PHE A 35 -31.41 16.97 11.00
N VAL A 36 -30.67 15.89 11.22
CA VAL A 36 -29.91 15.66 12.45
C VAL A 36 -28.50 15.23 12.07
N PHE A 37 -27.55 15.96 12.58
CA PHE A 37 -26.14 15.67 12.46
C PHE A 37 -25.55 15.46 13.85
N SER A 38 -24.83 14.38 14.06
CA SER A 38 -24.07 14.20 15.29
C SER A 38 -22.77 13.46 15.02
N HIS A 39 -21.70 13.89 15.67
CA HIS A 39 -20.42 13.20 15.72
C HIS A 39 -19.88 13.13 17.14
N GLU A 40 -19.35 11.99 17.49
CA GLU A 40 -18.59 11.78 18.70
C GLU A 40 -17.21 11.23 18.29
N VAL A 41 -16.15 11.95 18.63
CA VAL A 41 -14.78 11.64 18.22
C VAL A 41 -13.87 11.60 19.43
N ALA A 42 -13.17 10.49 19.63
CA ALA A 42 -12.07 10.34 20.57
C ALA A 42 -10.75 10.60 19.87
N ASP A 43 -9.99 11.56 20.38
CA ASP A 43 -8.63 11.87 19.92
C ASP A 43 -7.63 11.06 20.73
N CYS A 44 -6.91 10.17 20.05
CA CYS A 44 -5.91 9.27 20.59
C CYS A 44 -4.54 9.53 19.93
N GLY A 45 -4.15 10.80 19.76
CA GLY A 45 -2.88 11.19 19.13
C GLY A 45 -2.90 10.97 17.60
N PRO A 46 -2.05 10.08 17.05
CA PRO A 46 -2.01 9.85 15.61
C PRO A 46 -3.24 9.11 15.08
N VAL A 47 -4.11 8.64 15.96
CA VAL A 47 -5.35 7.95 15.61
C VAL A 47 -6.53 8.70 16.22
N ARG A 48 -7.59 8.93 15.43
CA ARG A 48 -8.88 9.42 15.91
C ARG A 48 -9.96 8.42 15.54
N THR A 49 -10.83 8.10 16.48
CA THR A 49 -11.96 7.18 16.25
C THR A 49 -13.26 7.86 16.60
N GLY A 50 -14.36 7.46 16.00
CA GLY A 50 -15.63 8.04 16.34
C GLY A 50 -16.82 7.46 15.60
N VAL A 51 -18.00 7.92 15.99
CA VAL A 51 -19.26 7.56 15.34
C VAL A 51 -19.94 8.84 14.87
N GLY A 52 -20.41 8.82 13.62
CA GLY A 52 -21.16 9.90 13.01
C GLY A 52 -22.55 9.45 12.56
N ARG A 53 -23.53 10.35 12.69
CA ARG A 53 -24.89 10.17 12.17
C ARG A 53 -25.30 11.37 11.33
N HIS A 54 -25.89 11.08 10.17
CA HIS A 54 -26.41 12.06 9.21
C HIS A 54 -27.76 11.54 8.68
N THR A 55 -28.85 12.27 8.94
CA THR A 55 -30.22 11.80 8.65
C THR A 55 -30.78 12.21 7.31
N MET A 56 -30.03 12.85 6.44
CA MET A 56 -30.53 13.27 5.13
C MET A 56 -29.64 12.73 4.02
N GLU A 57 -30.21 12.63 2.83
CA GLU A 57 -29.39 12.40 1.66
C GLU A 57 -28.47 13.60 1.43
N LEU A 58 -27.19 13.32 1.32
CA LEU A 58 -26.17 14.28 0.99
C LEU A 58 -25.38 13.80 -0.23
N ARG A 59 -25.17 14.74 -1.15
CA ARG A 59 -24.27 14.52 -2.32
C ARG A 59 -23.23 15.63 -2.30
N GLY A 60 -21.98 15.24 -2.46
CA GLY A 60 -20.89 16.21 -2.47
C GLY A 60 -19.58 15.65 -2.92
N THR A 61 -18.62 16.56 -3.11
CA THR A 61 -17.24 16.21 -3.46
C THR A 61 -16.35 16.60 -2.30
N TRP A 62 -15.63 15.63 -1.76
CA TRP A 62 -14.60 15.82 -0.74
C TRP A 62 -13.25 15.99 -1.41
N GLN A 63 -12.51 17.03 -1.01
CA GLN A 63 -11.12 17.18 -1.40
C GLN A 63 -10.23 16.21 -0.62
N PRO A 64 -9.03 15.91 -1.11
CA PRO A 64 -8.05 15.12 -0.38
C PRO A 64 -7.85 15.65 1.04
N MET A 65 -7.76 14.74 2.00
CA MET A 65 -7.43 15.10 3.37
C MET A 65 -5.92 15.09 3.54
N ASP A 66 -5.33 16.28 3.69
CA ASP A 66 -3.90 16.42 3.94
C ASP A 66 -3.49 15.57 5.16
N ASP A 67 -2.45 14.76 5.00
CA ASP A 67 -1.84 13.94 6.03
C ASP A 67 -2.77 12.98 6.81
N THR A 68 -4.00 12.73 6.34
CA THR A 68 -4.98 11.91 7.05
C THR A 68 -5.53 10.79 6.17
N LEU A 69 -5.48 9.56 6.69
CA LEU A 69 -6.14 8.38 6.10
C LEU A 69 -7.50 8.19 6.78
N LEU A 70 -8.56 7.98 6.01
CA LEU A 70 -9.92 7.75 6.52
C LEU A 70 -10.40 6.35 6.18
N PHE A 71 -10.84 5.62 7.21
CA PHE A 71 -11.47 4.32 7.10
C PHE A 71 -12.87 4.38 7.69
N VAL A 72 -13.85 3.89 6.95
CA VAL A 72 -15.27 3.95 7.28
C VAL A 72 -15.82 2.54 7.48
N HIS A 73 -16.65 2.36 8.51
CA HIS A 73 -17.50 1.20 8.73
C HIS A 73 -18.94 1.70 8.73
N LEU A 74 -19.70 1.33 7.72
CA LEU A 74 -21.12 1.70 7.62
C LEU A 74 -21.94 0.84 8.58
N LEU A 75 -22.63 1.49 9.52
CA LEU A 75 -23.46 0.82 10.54
C LEU A 75 -24.93 0.80 10.13
N SER A 76 -25.42 1.85 9.47
CA SER A 76 -26.80 1.99 8.99
C SER A 76 -26.83 2.91 7.77
N GLY A 77 -27.92 2.83 6.99
CA GLY A 77 -28.15 3.67 5.81
C GLY A 77 -27.37 3.19 4.59
N ARG A 78 -27.08 4.12 3.68
CA ARG A 78 -26.33 3.88 2.43
C ARG A 78 -25.22 4.91 2.27
N CYS A 79 -24.11 4.46 1.71
CA CYS A 79 -23.01 5.35 1.35
C CYS A 79 -22.36 4.86 0.06
N SER A 80 -22.14 5.74 -0.89
CA SER A 80 -21.27 5.48 -2.02
C SER A 80 -20.19 6.54 -2.12
N ALA A 81 -19.01 6.12 -2.51
CA ALA A 81 -17.87 6.98 -2.77
C ALA A 81 -17.24 6.60 -4.11
N ARG A 82 -17.05 7.58 -4.98
CA ARG A 82 -16.38 7.41 -6.27
C ARG A 82 -15.15 8.30 -6.30
N GLY A 83 -13.99 7.68 -6.50
CA GLY A 83 -12.72 8.36 -6.59
C GLY A 83 -11.95 7.96 -7.85
N ARG A 84 -10.71 8.39 -7.93
CA ARG A 84 -9.80 8.13 -9.07
C ARG A 84 -9.61 6.63 -9.36
N THR A 85 -9.60 5.77 -8.35
CA THR A 85 -9.26 4.35 -8.47
C THR A 85 -10.48 3.44 -8.57
N GLY A 86 -11.70 3.96 -8.41
CA GLY A 86 -12.93 3.17 -8.49
C GLY A 86 -14.11 3.77 -7.74
N GLU A 87 -15.10 2.91 -7.51
CA GLU A 87 -16.31 3.25 -6.79
C GLU A 87 -16.60 2.20 -5.71
N VAL A 88 -17.06 2.65 -4.56
CA VAL A 88 -17.56 1.82 -3.46
C VAL A 88 -19.00 2.19 -3.21
N ALA A 89 -19.94 1.24 -3.38
CA ALA A 89 -21.32 1.35 -2.93
C ALA A 89 -21.47 0.48 -1.66
N ALA A 90 -21.46 1.11 -0.49
CA ALA A 90 -21.46 0.43 0.80
C ALA A 90 -22.86 0.20 1.35
N VAL A 91 -23.05 -0.95 1.98
CA VAL A 91 -24.24 -1.32 2.76
C VAL A 91 -23.87 -1.57 4.21
N PRO A 92 -24.83 -1.60 5.14
CA PRO A 92 -24.55 -1.84 6.56
C PRO A 92 -23.67 -3.08 6.79
N GLY A 93 -22.59 -2.91 7.56
CA GLY A 93 -21.56 -3.91 7.81
C GLY A 93 -20.33 -3.82 6.89
N ASP A 94 -20.40 -3.06 5.81
CA ASP A 94 -19.23 -2.84 4.95
C ASP A 94 -18.19 -1.92 5.59
N VAL A 95 -16.92 -2.19 5.27
CA VAL A 95 -15.79 -1.32 5.64
C VAL A 95 -15.01 -0.95 4.37
N PHE A 96 -14.52 0.27 4.30
CA PHE A 96 -13.72 0.75 3.17
C PHE A 96 -12.77 1.89 3.57
N GLY A 97 -11.68 2.04 2.84
CA GLY A 97 -10.78 3.19 2.91
C GLY A 97 -11.11 4.22 1.84
N VAL A 98 -10.93 5.49 2.14
CA VAL A 98 -11.08 6.61 1.19
C VAL A 98 -9.72 6.91 0.55
N ASP A 99 -9.71 7.27 -0.75
CA ASP A 99 -8.47 7.70 -1.44
C ASP A 99 -7.99 9.03 -0.82
N PRO A 100 -6.83 9.06 -0.16
CA PRO A 100 -6.37 10.27 0.50
C PRO A 100 -5.74 11.28 -0.45
N ASP A 101 -5.44 10.88 -1.70
CA ASP A 101 -4.65 11.65 -2.66
C ASP A 101 -5.48 12.18 -3.83
N ALA A 102 -6.79 11.92 -3.83
CA ALA A 102 -7.69 12.38 -4.89
C ALA A 102 -9.06 12.77 -4.35
N PRO A 103 -9.75 13.72 -5.00
CA PRO A 103 -11.13 14.05 -4.68
C PRO A 103 -12.04 12.82 -4.81
N SER A 104 -13.05 12.77 -3.95
CA SER A 104 -14.06 11.71 -3.95
C SER A 104 -15.47 12.29 -3.99
N ASP A 105 -16.27 11.88 -4.98
CA ASP A 105 -17.70 12.15 -4.99
C ASP A 105 -18.40 11.19 -4.05
N VAL A 106 -19.14 11.71 -3.10
CA VAL A 106 -19.76 10.93 -2.04
C VAL A 106 -21.27 11.19 -2.04
N VAL A 107 -22.02 10.11 -1.92
CA VAL A 107 -23.46 10.13 -1.68
C VAL A 107 -23.75 9.29 -0.46
N TRP A 108 -24.44 9.84 0.52
CA TRP A 108 -24.98 9.06 1.65
C TRP A 108 -26.44 9.41 1.93
N ASP A 109 -27.15 8.47 2.54
CA ASP A 109 -28.56 8.59 2.87
C ASP A 109 -28.81 7.91 4.23
N ASP A 110 -29.34 8.69 5.18
CA ASP A 110 -29.62 8.29 6.57
C ASP A 110 -28.50 7.44 7.19
N MET A 111 -27.28 7.96 7.12
CA MET A 111 -26.07 7.20 7.40
C MET A 111 -25.69 7.25 8.89
N ILE A 112 -25.40 6.08 9.45
CA ILE A 112 -24.61 5.97 10.68
C ILE A 112 -23.32 5.26 10.35
N MET A 113 -22.19 5.85 10.69
CA MET A 113 -20.87 5.25 10.44
C MET A 113 -19.99 5.30 11.68
N ALA A 114 -19.21 4.25 11.90
CA ALA A 114 -18.00 4.33 12.68
C ALA A 114 -16.83 4.68 11.75
N GLN A 115 -15.88 5.45 12.26
CA GLN A 115 -14.74 5.90 11.47
C GLN A 115 -13.44 5.84 12.25
N VAL A 116 -12.36 5.68 11.51
CA VAL A 116 -11.00 5.81 12.02
C VAL A 116 -10.22 6.73 11.09
N ARG A 117 -9.58 7.72 11.68
CA ARG A 117 -8.61 8.59 10.99
C ARG A 117 -7.23 8.30 11.53
N ILE A 118 -6.27 8.12 10.65
CA ILE A 118 -4.87 7.83 10.98
C ILE A 118 -4.00 8.90 10.33
N GLN A 119 -3.07 9.49 11.08
CA GLN A 119 -2.05 10.37 10.50
C GLN A 119 -1.18 9.56 9.56
N ARG A 120 -1.02 10.02 8.31
CA ARG A 120 -0.25 9.33 7.26
C ARG A 120 1.18 9.03 7.72
N ALA A 121 1.86 10.00 8.31
CA ALA A 121 3.22 9.82 8.82
C ALA A 121 3.34 8.69 9.86
N ALA A 122 2.30 8.44 10.67
CA ALA A 122 2.31 7.34 11.62
C ALA A 122 2.14 5.97 10.92
N ALA A 123 1.33 5.91 9.86
CA ALA A 123 1.19 4.70 9.05
C ALA A 123 2.48 4.39 8.27
N ASP A 124 3.10 5.41 7.68
CA ASP A 124 4.37 5.28 6.94
C ASP A 124 5.50 4.78 7.85
N ARG A 125 5.61 5.33 9.06
CA ARG A 125 6.60 4.90 10.05
C ARG A 125 6.41 3.42 10.44
N ILE A 126 5.19 2.99 10.76
CA ILE A 126 4.91 1.60 11.15
C ILE A 126 5.13 0.65 9.95
N ALA A 127 4.80 1.08 8.74
CA ALA A 127 5.09 0.31 7.54
C ALA A 127 6.60 0.11 7.33
N ALA A 128 7.40 1.16 7.50
CA ALA A 128 8.86 1.10 7.40
C ALA A 128 9.48 0.18 8.45
N GLU A 129 9.06 0.30 9.72
CA GLU A 129 9.50 -0.59 10.81
C GLU A 129 9.20 -2.07 10.51
N THR A 130 8.03 -2.36 9.93
CA THR A 130 7.62 -3.72 9.60
C THR A 130 8.38 -4.30 8.39
N ALA A 131 8.84 -3.44 7.48
CA ALA A 131 9.61 -3.83 6.30
C ALA A 131 11.10 -4.10 6.60
N GLY A 132 11.57 -3.88 7.82
CA GLY A 132 12.98 -4.10 8.23
C GLY A 132 13.97 -3.14 7.60
N GLY A 133 13.53 -1.98 7.10
CA GLY A 133 14.37 -0.97 6.48
C GLY A 133 14.59 0.24 7.40
N ASP A 134 15.79 0.76 7.42
CA ASP A 134 16.02 2.16 7.77
C ASP A 134 15.23 2.99 6.78
N GLY A 135 14.14 3.60 7.27
CA GLY A 135 13.11 4.20 6.44
C GLY A 135 13.67 5.19 5.43
N ASP A 136 13.68 4.80 4.17
CA ASP A 136 14.07 5.67 3.06
C ASP A 136 12.94 6.65 2.68
N GLY A 137 12.06 7.00 3.60
CA GLY A 137 11.04 8.04 3.40
C GLY A 137 9.92 7.68 2.39
N THR A 138 9.82 6.44 1.95
CA THR A 138 8.80 6.05 0.97
C THR A 138 7.42 5.98 1.63
N SER A 139 6.55 6.94 1.30
CA SER A 139 5.17 6.98 1.79
C SER A 139 4.34 5.82 1.23
N VAL A 140 3.47 5.26 2.07
CA VAL A 140 2.51 4.22 1.68
C VAL A 140 1.45 4.82 0.77
N ALA A 141 1.32 4.30 -0.45
CA ALA A 141 0.24 4.67 -1.34
C ALA A 141 -1.03 3.90 -0.97
N TRP A 142 -2.14 4.61 -0.78
CA TRP A 142 -3.44 4.06 -0.44
C TRP A 142 -4.43 4.22 -1.58
N GLU A 143 -5.42 3.35 -1.64
CA GLU A 143 -6.46 3.37 -2.65
C GLU A 143 -7.85 3.36 -2.02
N LEU A 144 -8.81 4.02 -2.68
CA LEU A 144 -10.23 3.85 -2.35
C LEU A 144 -10.60 2.38 -2.54
N GLY A 145 -11.15 1.74 -1.50
CA GLY A 145 -11.61 0.38 -1.68
C GLY A 145 -11.95 -0.37 -0.42
N ARG A 146 -12.60 -1.51 -0.65
CA ARG A 146 -12.92 -2.49 0.37
C ARG A 146 -11.74 -3.45 0.61
N PRO A 147 -11.66 -4.07 1.80
CA PRO A 147 -10.77 -5.20 2.01
C PRO A 147 -11.04 -6.33 1.02
N THR A 148 -10.00 -6.84 0.39
CA THR A 148 -10.11 -7.95 -0.57
C THR A 148 -10.31 -9.31 0.11
N VAL A 149 -9.97 -9.41 1.40
CA VAL A 149 -10.07 -10.64 2.21
C VAL A 149 -11.16 -10.49 3.25
N PRO A 150 -12.27 -11.25 3.19
CA PRO A 150 -13.39 -11.13 4.13
C PRO A 150 -13.00 -11.29 5.61
N ALA A 151 -12.05 -12.19 5.91
CA ALA A 151 -11.56 -12.41 7.28
C ALA A 151 -10.86 -11.16 7.85
N ARG A 152 -10.14 -10.39 7.02
CA ARG A 152 -9.50 -9.13 7.43
C ARG A 152 -10.54 -8.06 7.72
N ALA A 153 -11.58 -7.96 6.91
CA ALA A 153 -12.72 -7.08 7.17
C ALA A 153 -13.43 -7.42 8.50
N ALA A 154 -13.62 -8.71 8.78
CA ALA A 154 -14.21 -9.16 10.05
C ALA A 154 -13.31 -8.82 11.24
N HIS A 155 -12.00 -9.01 11.12
CA HIS A 155 -11.03 -8.64 12.15
C HIS A 155 -11.04 -7.12 12.41
N TRP A 156 -11.04 -6.30 11.37
CA TRP A 156 -11.15 -4.84 11.48
C TRP A 156 -12.42 -4.42 12.23
N ARG A 157 -13.59 -4.98 11.87
CA ARG A 157 -14.85 -4.68 12.58
C ARG A 157 -14.80 -5.08 14.06
N GLY A 158 -14.19 -6.22 14.37
CA GLY A 158 -13.99 -6.67 15.76
C GLY A 158 -13.11 -5.71 16.56
N LEU A 159 -11.98 -5.29 15.98
CA LEU A 159 -11.08 -4.32 16.58
C LEU A 159 -11.79 -2.98 16.80
N MET A 160 -12.53 -2.48 15.82
CA MET A 160 -13.23 -1.20 15.93
C MET A 160 -14.33 -1.21 16.99
N ARG A 161 -15.03 -2.32 17.16
CA ARG A 161 -15.99 -2.46 18.27
C ARG A 161 -15.30 -2.36 19.63
N TYR A 162 -14.18 -3.07 19.81
CA TYR A 162 -13.38 -2.99 21.03
C TYR A 162 -12.87 -1.57 21.28
N VAL A 163 -12.26 -0.95 20.28
CA VAL A 163 -11.70 0.40 20.38
C VAL A 163 -12.77 1.43 20.73
N ASN A 164 -13.92 1.40 20.07
CA ASN A 164 -15.00 2.35 20.34
C ASN A 164 -15.65 2.11 21.70
N ALA A 165 -15.75 0.88 22.19
CA ALA A 165 -16.27 0.58 23.51
C ALA A 165 -15.30 1.03 24.61
N GLU A 166 -14.02 0.64 24.52
CA GLU A 166 -13.03 0.86 25.58
C GLU A 166 -12.43 2.28 25.53
N LEU A 167 -12.03 2.79 24.36
CA LEU A 167 -11.41 4.10 24.27
C LEU A 167 -12.41 5.25 24.49
N ALA A 168 -13.70 5.04 24.20
CA ALA A 168 -14.72 6.06 24.44
C ALA A 168 -15.16 6.17 25.89
N THR A 169 -15.05 5.09 26.68
CA THR A 169 -15.69 4.97 27.99
C THR A 169 -14.72 4.69 29.14
N ASN A 170 -13.56 4.09 28.89
CA ASN A 170 -12.64 3.65 29.92
C ASN A 170 -11.51 4.67 30.17
N SER A 171 -11.66 5.51 31.18
CA SER A 171 -10.66 6.53 31.53
C SER A 171 -9.31 5.93 31.96
N ALA A 172 -9.28 4.73 32.53
CA ALA A 172 -8.04 4.07 32.92
C ALA A 172 -7.20 3.67 31.68
N VAL A 173 -7.85 3.24 30.61
CA VAL A 173 -7.19 2.97 29.33
C VAL A 173 -6.69 4.29 28.71
N GLN A 174 -7.53 5.33 28.69
CA GLN A 174 -7.17 6.64 28.11
C GLN A 174 -6.00 7.31 28.84
N SER A 175 -5.87 7.12 30.15
CA SER A 175 -4.81 7.73 30.96
C SER A 175 -3.49 6.95 30.95
N SER A 176 -3.44 5.74 30.36
CA SER A 176 -2.22 4.94 30.27
C SER A 176 -1.49 5.16 28.93
N PRO A 177 -0.36 5.89 28.88
CA PRO A 177 0.37 6.12 27.64
C PRO A 177 0.86 4.81 27.00
N LEU A 178 1.22 3.82 27.80
CA LEU A 178 1.69 2.52 27.33
C LEU A 178 0.56 1.77 26.62
N VAL A 179 -0.62 1.67 27.24
CA VAL A 179 -1.77 1.01 26.62
C VAL A 179 -2.18 1.73 25.35
N MET A 180 -2.25 3.07 25.40
CA MET A 180 -2.60 3.88 24.23
C MET A 180 -1.65 3.71 23.05
N SER A 181 -0.34 3.64 23.30
CA SER A 181 0.65 3.43 22.23
C SER A 181 0.48 2.04 21.57
N GLN A 182 0.18 1.01 22.34
CA GLN A 182 -0.08 -0.34 21.79
C GLN A 182 -1.39 -0.40 21.00
N VAL A 183 -2.45 0.25 21.47
CA VAL A 183 -3.72 0.33 20.74
C VAL A 183 -3.57 1.09 19.44
N GLN A 184 -2.86 2.23 19.44
CA GLN A 184 -2.56 2.98 18.21
C GLN A 184 -1.79 2.12 17.21
N ARG A 185 -0.75 1.43 17.65
CA ARG A 185 0.05 0.53 16.82
C ARG A 185 -0.80 -0.60 16.24
N LEU A 186 -1.65 -1.22 17.07
CA LEU A 186 -2.55 -2.29 16.64
C LEU A 186 -3.53 -1.80 15.57
N ILE A 187 -4.15 -0.62 15.75
CA ILE A 187 -5.07 -0.04 14.77
C ILE A 187 -4.36 0.21 13.43
N ILE A 188 -3.19 0.85 13.46
CA ILE A 188 -2.43 1.20 12.26
C ILE A 188 -1.96 -0.06 11.52
N THR A 189 -1.39 -1.03 12.25
CA THR A 189 -0.95 -2.30 11.66
C THR A 189 -2.12 -3.06 11.03
N THR A 190 -3.28 -3.08 11.72
CA THR A 190 -4.48 -3.73 11.19
C THR A 190 -5.00 -3.01 9.95
N ALA A 191 -4.96 -1.67 9.90
CA ALA A 191 -5.32 -0.91 8.69
C ALA A 191 -4.41 -1.26 7.51
N LEU A 192 -3.09 -1.26 7.72
CA LEU A 192 -2.08 -1.64 6.71
C LEU A 192 -2.32 -3.05 6.16
N GLN A 193 -2.78 -3.99 6.99
CA GLN A 193 -3.05 -5.37 6.58
C GLN A 193 -4.45 -5.57 5.97
N THR A 194 -5.37 -4.62 6.15
CA THR A 194 -6.77 -4.79 5.80
C THR A 194 -7.14 -4.08 4.50
N PHE A 195 -6.75 -2.83 4.35
CA PHE A 195 -7.20 -1.98 3.24
C PHE A 195 -6.18 -1.93 2.10
N PRO A 196 -6.64 -1.71 0.84
CA PRO A 196 -5.76 -1.63 -0.32
C PRO A 196 -4.69 -0.56 -0.16
N ASN A 197 -3.43 -0.97 -0.21
CA ASN A 197 -2.28 -0.07 -0.15
C ASN A 197 -1.03 -0.73 -0.76
N SER A 198 0.03 0.05 -0.96
CA SER A 198 1.26 -0.41 -1.62
C SER A 198 2.08 -1.43 -0.83
N THR A 199 1.81 -1.64 0.47
CA THR A 199 2.52 -2.65 1.29
C THR A 199 1.89 -4.03 1.18
N LEU A 200 0.61 -4.13 0.80
CA LEU A 200 -0.05 -5.38 0.53
C LEU A 200 0.39 -5.87 -0.87
N GLY A 201 1.38 -6.71 -0.92
CA GLY A 201 1.79 -7.34 -2.17
C GLY A 201 0.61 -8.12 -2.78
N GLY A 202 0.04 -7.63 -3.88
CA GLY A 202 -0.98 -8.34 -4.66
C GLY A 202 -2.43 -8.01 -4.42
N GLY A 203 -2.82 -6.75 -4.18
CA GLY A 203 -4.22 -6.31 -4.33
C GLY A 203 -4.61 -6.29 -5.82
N PRO A 204 -5.84 -6.76 -6.22
CA PRO A 204 -6.33 -6.65 -7.59
C PRO A 204 -6.85 -5.24 -7.90
N GLY A 205 -5.97 -4.23 -7.87
CA GLY A 205 -6.40 -2.85 -8.02
C GLY A 205 -5.31 -1.92 -8.52
N ARG A 206 -4.58 -2.34 -9.47
CA ARG A 206 -3.91 -1.66 -10.58
C ARG A 206 -2.95 -2.65 -11.22
N PRO A 207 -3.19 -3.10 -12.44
CA PRO A 207 -2.12 -3.76 -13.20
C PRO A 207 -1.02 -2.73 -13.37
N GLY A 208 0.01 -2.75 -12.53
CA GLY A 208 1.21 -2.06 -12.86
C GLY A 208 2.06 -1.31 -11.87
N ILE A 209 1.86 -1.35 -10.59
CA ILE A 209 2.82 -0.74 -9.66
C ILE A 209 3.25 -1.81 -8.65
N ALA A 210 4.38 -2.44 -8.90
CA ALA A 210 5.06 -3.23 -7.88
C ALA A 210 5.75 -2.25 -6.91
N SER A 211 5.64 -2.53 -5.60
CA SER A 211 6.23 -1.72 -4.55
C SER A 211 7.77 -1.78 -4.59
N PRO A 212 8.50 -0.82 -4.04
CA PRO A 212 9.95 -0.92 -3.85
C PRO A 212 10.37 -2.22 -3.15
N ALA A 213 9.58 -2.74 -2.21
CA ALA A 213 9.80 -4.02 -1.55
C ALA A 213 9.71 -5.21 -2.53
N ALA A 214 8.80 -5.18 -3.51
CA ALA A 214 8.72 -6.20 -4.54
C ALA A 214 9.95 -6.17 -5.46
N VAL A 215 10.45 -4.99 -5.81
CA VAL A 215 11.70 -4.85 -6.58
C VAL A 215 12.87 -5.42 -5.79
N ARG A 216 13.00 -5.10 -4.49
CA ARG A 216 14.07 -5.66 -3.64
C ARG A 216 14.02 -7.18 -3.55
N ARG A 217 12.81 -7.78 -3.36
CA ARG A 217 12.66 -9.25 -3.36
C ARG A 217 13.06 -9.87 -4.69
N ALA A 218 12.65 -9.25 -5.80
CA ALA A 218 13.03 -9.69 -7.13
C ALA A 218 14.55 -9.63 -7.35
N LEU A 219 15.22 -8.56 -6.93
CA LEU A 219 16.66 -8.40 -7.01
C LEU A 219 17.38 -9.47 -6.19
N ALA A 220 16.97 -9.67 -4.92
CA ALA A 220 17.52 -10.71 -4.05
C ALA A 220 17.37 -12.13 -4.66
N TYR A 221 16.19 -12.43 -5.18
CA TYR A 221 15.92 -13.71 -5.84
C TYR A 221 16.79 -13.92 -7.07
N VAL A 222 16.94 -12.90 -7.92
CA VAL A 222 17.81 -12.95 -9.10
C VAL A 222 19.28 -13.18 -8.71
N GLU A 223 19.77 -12.51 -7.67
CA GLU A 223 21.15 -12.70 -7.19
C GLU A 223 21.39 -14.11 -6.65
N GLU A 224 20.43 -14.68 -5.94
CA GLU A 224 20.53 -16.02 -5.36
C GLU A 224 20.40 -17.12 -6.41
N HIS A 225 19.53 -16.94 -7.41
CA HIS A 225 19.15 -17.96 -8.39
C HIS A 225 19.69 -17.67 -9.81
N ALA A 226 20.68 -16.79 -9.96
CA ALA A 226 21.22 -16.42 -11.27
C ALA A 226 21.77 -17.63 -12.08
N GLY A 227 22.23 -18.68 -11.40
CA GLY A 227 22.74 -19.92 -12.02
C GLY A 227 21.66 -20.89 -12.44
N ASP A 228 20.42 -20.70 -12.00
CA ASP A 228 19.31 -21.61 -12.25
C ASP A 228 18.54 -21.19 -13.53
N ASP A 229 17.73 -22.12 -14.07
CA ASP A 229 16.87 -21.82 -15.23
C ASP A 229 15.57 -21.11 -14.77
N ILE A 230 15.72 -19.85 -14.35
CA ILE A 230 14.61 -19.00 -13.90
C ILE A 230 14.13 -18.10 -15.02
N ASP A 231 12.80 -17.85 -15.03
CA ASP A 231 12.13 -16.98 -15.98
C ASP A 231 11.48 -15.77 -15.32
N LEU A 232 10.72 -14.99 -16.10
CA LEU A 232 10.02 -13.81 -15.60
C LEU A 232 8.90 -14.15 -14.59
N ALA A 233 8.29 -15.33 -14.73
CA ALA A 233 7.21 -15.76 -13.84
C ALA A 233 7.78 -16.11 -12.46
N ASP A 234 8.90 -16.85 -12.41
CA ASP A 234 9.58 -17.20 -11.16
C ASP A 234 10.01 -15.96 -10.38
N ILE A 235 10.60 -14.97 -11.06
CA ILE A 235 11.01 -13.70 -10.45
C ILE A 235 9.79 -12.92 -9.94
N ALA A 236 8.68 -12.94 -10.68
CA ALA A 236 7.45 -12.26 -10.30
C ALA A 236 6.77 -12.93 -9.11
N ASP A 237 6.76 -14.25 -9.05
CA ASP A 237 6.22 -15.04 -7.95
C ASP A 237 7.04 -14.82 -6.67
N ALA A 238 8.36 -14.87 -6.75
CA ALA A 238 9.25 -14.53 -5.63
C ALA A 238 9.06 -13.10 -5.12
N ALA A 239 8.76 -12.18 -6.02
CA ALA A 239 8.44 -10.80 -5.67
C ALA A 239 7.00 -10.61 -5.18
N HIS A 240 6.14 -11.64 -5.26
CA HIS A 240 4.70 -11.62 -4.94
C HIS A 240 3.92 -10.57 -5.76
N VAL A 241 4.23 -10.47 -7.06
CA VAL A 241 3.56 -9.55 -8.00
C VAL A 241 3.37 -10.21 -9.36
N GLY A 242 2.45 -9.71 -10.18
CA GLY A 242 2.31 -10.21 -11.54
C GLY A 242 3.47 -9.76 -12.47
N PRO A 243 3.82 -10.55 -13.53
CA PRO A 243 4.93 -10.26 -14.43
C PRO A 243 4.91 -8.85 -15.04
N ARG A 244 3.73 -8.37 -15.47
CA ARG A 244 3.57 -7.00 -16.03
C ARG A 244 3.83 -5.90 -14.98
N ALA A 245 3.45 -6.14 -13.72
CA ALA A 245 3.69 -5.22 -12.62
C ALA A 245 5.18 -5.13 -12.30
N LEU A 246 5.86 -6.28 -12.25
CA LEU A 246 7.30 -6.36 -12.04
C LEU A 246 8.08 -5.65 -13.16
N GLN A 247 7.74 -5.87 -14.42
CA GLN A 247 8.39 -5.20 -15.56
C GLN A 247 8.32 -3.68 -15.46
N ARG A 248 7.13 -3.14 -15.09
CA ARG A 248 6.95 -1.69 -14.93
C ARG A 248 7.73 -1.13 -13.74
N ALA A 249 7.80 -1.88 -12.64
CA ALA A 249 8.55 -1.47 -11.47
C ALA A 249 10.06 -1.42 -11.75
N PHE A 250 10.60 -2.43 -12.43
CA PHE A 250 12.00 -2.44 -12.84
C PHE A 250 12.33 -1.29 -13.79
N ARG A 251 11.45 -1.01 -14.78
CA ARG A 251 11.62 0.15 -15.68
C ARG A 251 11.65 1.46 -14.93
N ARG A 252 10.79 1.62 -13.92
CA ARG A 252 10.72 2.86 -13.12
C ARG A 252 11.92 3.00 -12.17
N ALA A 253 12.31 1.92 -11.49
CA ALA A 253 13.31 1.97 -10.44
C ALA A 253 14.75 1.88 -10.96
N LEU A 254 14.97 1.14 -12.06
CA LEU A 254 16.30 0.75 -12.54
C LEU A 254 16.50 1.02 -14.05
N ASP A 255 15.46 1.49 -14.73
CA ASP A 255 15.43 1.70 -16.20
C ASP A 255 15.75 0.47 -17.05
N VAL A 256 15.62 -0.74 -16.48
CA VAL A 256 15.83 -2.03 -17.13
C VAL A 256 14.62 -2.93 -16.97
N THR A 257 14.57 -4.06 -17.70
CA THR A 257 13.62 -5.15 -17.42
C THR A 257 14.19 -6.15 -16.44
N PRO A 258 13.33 -6.96 -15.72
CA PRO A 258 13.81 -8.03 -14.83
C PRO A 258 14.76 -9.01 -15.53
N LEU A 259 14.45 -9.43 -16.78
CA LEU A 259 15.31 -10.33 -17.55
C LEU A 259 16.61 -9.67 -18.02
N GLN A 260 16.61 -8.36 -18.30
CA GLN A 260 17.85 -7.63 -18.57
C GLN A 260 18.74 -7.58 -17.33
N HIS A 261 18.14 -7.38 -16.15
CA HIS A 261 18.88 -7.42 -14.89
C HIS A 261 19.46 -8.83 -14.63
N LEU A 262 18.65 -9.90 -14.75
CA LEU A 262 19.13 -11.28 -14.65
C LEU A 262 20.31 -11.54 -15.59
N ARG A 263 20.19 -11.09 -16.85
CA ARG A 263 21.26 -11.24 -17.84
C ARG A 263 22.54 -10.50 -17.42
N SER A 264 22.40 -9.32 -16.83
CA SER A 264 23.53 -8.53 -16.28
C SER A 264 24.23 -9.29 -15.14
N VAL A 265 23.47 -9.81 -14.17
CA VAL A 265 24.02 -10.60 -13.04
C VAL A 265 24.74 -11.85 -13.56
N ARG A 266 24.16 -12.56 -14.52
CA ARG A 266 24.79 -13.74 -15.16
C ARG A 266 26.10 -13.39 -15.87
N LEU A 267 26.18 -12.24 -16.55
CA LEU A 267 27.42 -11.76 -17.17
C LEU A 267 28.49 -11.45 -16.11
N ASP A 268 28.11 -10.83 -15.00
CA ASP A 268 29.04 -10.52 -13.91
C ASP A 268 29.57 -11.81 -13.27
N ARG A 269 28.71 -12.81 -13.03
CA ARG A 269 29.11 -14.11 -12.51
C ARG A 269 30.04 -14.90 -13.50
N ALA A 270 29.69 -14.85 -14.81
CA ALA A 270 30.55 -15.43 -15.85
C ALA A 270 31.93 -14.74 -15.89
N HIS A 271 31.97 -13.42 -15.75
CA HIS A 271 33.22 -12.66 -15.70
C HIS A 271 34.10 -13.07 -14.52
N GLN A 272 33.51 -13.13 -13.31
CA GLN A 272 34.22 -13.59 -12.12
C GLN A 272 34.75 -15.01 -12.27
N GLN A 273 33.97 -15.90 -12.88
CA GLN A 273 34.42 -17.29 -13.14
C GLN A 273 35.56 -17.34 -14.14
N LEU A 274 35.52 -16.51 -15.20
CA LEU A 274 36.62 -16.49 -16.20
C LEU A 274 37.91 -15.89 -15.62
N LEU A 275 37.81 -14.89 -14.74
CA LEU A 275 38.97 -14.32 -14.01
C LEU A 275 39.62 -15.32 -13.05
N ALA A 276 38.81 -16.17 -12.40
CA ALA A 276 39.26 -17.15 -11.43
C ALA A 276 39.70 -18.50 -12.07
N ALA A 277 39.44 -18.69 -13.35
CA ALA A 277 39.73 -19.95 -14.03
C ALA A 277 41.21 -20.04 -14.43
N ASP A 278 41.82 -21.20 -14.22
CA ASP A 278 43.10 -21.52 -14.83
C ASP A 278 42.87 -22.16 -16.23
N PRO A 279 43.45 -21.60 -17.30
CA PRO A 279 43.35 -22.22 -18.63
C PRO A 279 43.83 -23.66 -18.69
N ALA A 280 44.76 -24.06 -17.80
CA ALA A 280 45.30 -25.42 -17.69
C ALA A 280 44.26 -26.44 -17.16
N ASP A 281 43.22 -26.00 -16.46
CA ASP A 281 42.16 -26.88 -15.92
C ASP A 281 41.12 -27.28 -16.98
N GLY A 282 41.32 -26.92 -18.25
CA GLY A 282 40.40 -27.23 -19.34
C GLY A 282 39.13 -26.40 -19.37
N THR A 283 39.04 -25.32 -18.57
CA THR A 283 37.92 -24.38 -18.58
C THR A 283 37.85 -23.66 -19.93
N THR A 284 36.66 -23.66 -20.55
CA THR A 284 36.43 -23.00 -21.83
C THR A 284 35.42 -21.89 -21.71
N VAL A 285 35.54 -20.84 -22.51
CA VAL A 285 34.54 -19.74 -22.61
C VAL A 285 33.16 -20.30 -22.91
N HIS A 286 33.07 -21.35 -23.75
CA HIS A 286 31.80 -22.00 -24.09
C HIS A 286 31.14 -22.67 -22.89
N ALA A 287 31.90 -23.41 -22.10
CA ALA A 287 31.37 -24.06 -20.89
C ALA A 287 30.88 -23.04 -19.85
N VAL A 288 31.63 -21.96 -19.65
CA VAL A 288 31.22 -20.86 -18.75
C VAL A 288 29.95 -20.17 -19.27
N ALA A 289 29.87 -19.87 -20.57
CA ALA A 289 28.68 -19.27 -21.15
C ALA A 289 27.42 -20.14 -20.94
N LEU A 290 27.53 -21.45 -21.22
CA LEU A 290 26.42 -22.39 -21.02
C LEU A 290 26.01 -22.49 -19.54
N ARG A 291 26.96 -22.57 -18.62
CA ARG A 291 26.71 -22.63 -17.18
C ARG A 291 25.86 -21.45 -16.70
N TRP A 292 26.09 -20.27 -17.25
CA TRP A 292 25.35 -19.04 -16.88
C TRP A 292 24.17 -18.76 -17.81
N GLY A 293 23.65 -19.79 -18.54
CA GLY A 293 22.41 -19.69 -19.31
C GLY A 293 22.52 -18.93 -20.64
N PHE A 294 23.75 -18.80 -21.19
CA PHE A 294 23.97 -18.21 -22.52
C PHE A 294 24.05 -19.30 -23.60
N GLY A 295 22.90 -19.63 -24.22
CA GLY A 295 22.81 -20.63 -25.25
C GLY A 295 23.51 -20.30 -26.60
N HIS A 296 23.87 -19.00 -26.82
CA HIS A 296 24.49 -18.54 -28.07
C HIS A 296 25.83 -17.86 -27.78
N PRO A 297 26.98 -18.57 -28.07
CA PRO A 297 28.32 -18.05 -27.77
C PRO A 297 28.65 -16.70 -28.41
N GLY A 298 28.22 -16.50 -29.65
CA GLY A 298 28.45 -15.22 -30.35
C GLY A 298 27.77 -14.04 -29.70
N ARG A 299 26.52 -14.23 -29.22
CA ARG A 299 25.76 -13.20 -28.50
C ARG A 299 26.33 -12.94 -27.11
N PHE A 300 26.77 -14.01 -26.43
CA PHE A 300 27.49 -13.88 -25.16
C PHE A 300 28.76 -13.05 -25.33
N ALA A 301 29.60 -13.34 -26.33
CA ALA A 301 30.83 -12.60 -26.55
C ALA A 301 30.60 -11.13 -26.91
N ALA A 302 29.52 -10.83 -27.63
CA ALA A 302 29.14 -9.43 -27.95
C ALA A 302 28.69 -8.67 -26.70
N ASP A 303 27.79 -9.24 -25.91
CA ASP A 303 27.30 -8.62 -24.65
C ASP A 303 28.41 -8.46 -23.62
N TYR A 304 29.27 -9.49 -23.52
CA TYR A 304 30.43 -9.46 -22.63
C TYR A 304 31.39 -8.33 -22.98
N ARG A 305 31.73 -8.19 -24.29
CA ARG A 305 32.59 -7.11 -24.74
C ARG A 305 31.99 -5.73 -24.52
N ALA A 306 30.69 -5.60 -24.76
CA ALA A 306 29.96 -4.33 -24.50
C ALA A 306 29.98 -3.93 -23.04
N ARG A 307 30.05 -4.89 -22.10
CA ARG A 307 30.04 -4.62 -20.66
C ARG A 307 31.41 -4.43 -20.05
N PHE A 308 32.41 -5.21 -20.49
CA PHE A 308 33.74 -5.28 -19.86
C PHE A 308 34.87 -4.74 -20.72
N ASP A 309 34.56 -4.26 -21.91
CA ASP A 309 35.52 -3.73 -22.92
C ASP A 309 36.66 -4.72 -23.25
N ARG A 310 36.41 -6.01 -23.01
CA ARG A 310 37.34 -7.15 -23.29
C ARG A 310 36.56 -8.35 -23.82
N SER A 311 37.22 -9.21 -24.61
CA SER A 311 36.59 -10.47 -24.98
C SER A 311 36.62 -11.48 -23.83
N PRO A 312 35.66 -12.45 -23.78
CA PRO A 312 35.72 -13.54 -22.79
C PRO A 312 37.00 -14.37 -22.89
N SER A 313 37.52 -14.54 -24.11
CA SER A 313 38.75 -15.29 -24.35
C SER A 313 40.00 -14.57 -23.85
N ASP A 314 40.01 -13.23 -23.92
CA ASP A 314 41.13 -12.43 -23.40
C ASP A 314 41.09 -12.43 -21.87
N THR A 315 39.90 -12.40 -21.27
CA THR A 315 39.73 -12.49 -19.80
C THR A 315 40.20 -13.87 -19.27
N LEU A 316 39.95 -14.95 -20.01
CA LEU A 316 40.35 -16.28 -19.61
C LEU A 316 41.87 -16.51 -19.70
N ARG A 317 42.58 -15.75 -20.59
CA ARG A 317 44.03 -15.87 -20.76
C ARG A 317 44.87 -15.00 -19.83
N GLY A 318 44.22 -14.09 -19.07
CA GLY A 318 44.88 -13.06 -18.23
C GLY A 318 45.09 -11.78 -19.02
#